data_ab0de197612069b4185dcbd86b87cb0b
#
_entry.id   ab0de197612069b4185dcbd86b87cb0b
#
_cell.length_a   1.000
_cell.length_b   1.000
_cell.length_c   1.000
_cell.angle_alpha   90.00
_cell.angle_beta   90.00
_cell.angle_gamma   90.00
#
_symmetry.space_group_name_H-M   'P 1'
#
loop_
_entity.id
_entity.type
_entity.pdbx_description
1 polymer ?
#
loop_
_entity_poly.entity_id
_entity_poly.type
_entity_poly.pdbx_seq_one_letter_code
_entity_poly.pdbx_strand_id
1 'polypeptide(L)'
;MSEKNQEFAKLREECLNCQKCGLCKTRTNVVFGTGVDDAEVMFIGEGPGENEDLQGEPFVGRGGQLLDKMLAAVDLDRKKNIYIANIVKCRPPQNRDPFPEEQDECIKWLREQFKILRPKIIVCLGRIAAAKIIKPDFKITKEHGIFFEKNGVLMMAILHPAALLRNPNNKPAAFEDFLKLQEKIKEVCDHTYTSEE
;
A
#
# COMPACT_ATOMS: atom_id res chain seq x y z
N MET A 1 24.32 9.61 -2.39
CA MET A 1 23.09 8.96 -1.85
C MET A 1 22.99 9.32 -0.39
N SER A 2 21.79 9.72 0.08
CA SER A 2 21.58 9.98 1.51
C SER A 2 21.70 8.68 2.32
N GLU A 3 21.99 8.78 3.62
CA GLU A 3 22.03 7.63 4.53
C GLU A 3 20.71 6.85 4.50
N LYS A 4 19.59 7.57 4.47
CA LYS A 4 18.23 7.02 4.29
C LYS A 4 18.11 6.14 3.05
N ASN A 5 18.64 6.58 1.91
CA ASN A 5 18.56 5.83 0.65
C ASN A 5 19.43 4.57 0.68
N GLN A 6 20.56 4.62 1.38
CA GLN A 6 21.42 3.43 1.58
C GLN A 6 20.71 2.40 2.47
N GLU A 7 20.10 2.85 3.57
CA GLU A 7 19.35 1.99 4.47
C GLU A 7 18.15 1.34 3.74
N PHE A 8 17.42 2.10 2.93
CA PHE A 8 16.29 1.59 2.17
C PHE A 8 16.70 0.59 1.09
N ALA A 9 17.81 0.84 0.38
CA ALA A 9 18.39 -0.08 -0.60
C ALA A 9 18.82 -1.39 0.05
N LYS A 10 19.48 -1.34 1.22
CA LYS A 10 19.86 -2.52 2.00
C LYS A 10 18.65 -3.33 2.44
N LEU A 11 17.62 -2.66 2.99
CA LEU A 11 16.37 -3.31 3.39
C LEU A 11 15.72 -4.03 2.20
N ARG A 12 15.73 -3.40 1.02
CA ARG A 12 15.21 -4.00 -0.21
C ARG A 12 15.98 -5.26 -0.58
N GLU A 13 17.29 -5.22 -0.60
CA GLU A 13 18.14 -6.37 -0.92
C GLU A 13 17.89 -7.54 0.03
N GLU A 14 17.83 -7.29 1.34
CA GLU A 14 17.51 -8.31 2.33
C GLU A 14 16.11 -8.90 2.13
N CYS A 15 15.12 -8.08 1.82
CA CYS A 15 13.76 -8.52 1.57
C CYS A 15 13.65 -9.38 0.30
N LEU A 16 14.36 -9.03 -0.77
CA LEU A 16 14.37 -9.81 -2.02
C LEU A 16 14.90 -11.24 -1.80
N ASN A 17 15.75 -11.45 -0.83
CA ASN A 17 16.29 -12.76 -0.45
C ASN A 17 15.51 -13.46 0.67
N CYS A 18 14.35 -12.94 1.09
CA CYS A 18 13.58 -13.45 2.22
C CYS A 18 13.06 -14.88 1.99
N GLN A 19 13.24 -15.74 3.01
CA GLN A 19 12.73 -17.12 3.05
C GLN A 19 11.98 -17.45 4.36
N LYS A 20 11.40 -16.43 5.03
CA LYS A 20 10.89 -16.56 6.39
C LYS A 20 9.53 -17.25 6.51
N CYS A 21 8.78 -17.41 5.42
CA CYS A 21 7.47 -18.09 5.44
C CYS A 21 7.24 -18.94 4.20
N GLY A 22 6.18 -19.75 4.21
CA GLY A 22 5.87 -20.69 3.13
C GLY A 22 5.66 -20.08 1.75
N LEU A 23 5.30 -18.80 1.66
CA LEU A 23 5.09 -18.10 0.39
C LEU A 23 6.36 -18.00 -0.47
N CYS A 24 7.54 -18.10 0.13
CA CYS A 24 8.80 -18.09 -0.62
C CYS A 24 8.95 -19.28 -1.57
N LYS A 25 8.24 -20.39 -1.32
CA LYS A 25 8.33 -21.62 -2.12
C LYS A 25 7.56 -21.55 -3.43
N THR A 26 6.58 -20.66 -3.54
CA THR A 26 5.65 -20.58 -4.67
C THR A 26 5.68 -19.25 -5.43
N ARG A 27 6.34 -18.24 -4.89
CA ARG A 27 6.51 -16.96 -5.57
C ARG A 27 7.45 -17.08 -6.78
N THR A 28 7.24 -16.23 -7.77
CA THR A 28 8.21 -15.96 -8.84
C THR A 28 9.16 -14.85 -8.40
N ASN A 29 8.61 -13.72 -7.93
CA ASN A 29 9.38 -12.60 -7.43
C ASN A 29 8.89 -12.14 -6.05
N VAL A 30 9.77 -11.50 -5.28
CA VAL A 30 9.37 -10.68 -4.14
C VAL A 30 8.91 -9.33 -4.65
N VAL A 31 7.76 -8.88 -4.19
CA VAL A 31 7.21 -7.55 -4.50
C VAL A 31 7.45 -6.65 -3.30
N PHE A 32 8.58 -5.97 -3.29
CA PHE A 32 9.01 -5.14 -2.15
C PHE A 32 8.12 -3.93 -1.94
N GLY A 33 7.82 -3.22 -3.00
CA GLY A 33 7.08 -1.96 -3.05
C GLY A 33 7.64 -1.06 -4.13
N THR A 34 6.93 0.04 -4.42
CA THR A 34 7.34 1.04 -5.41
C THR A 34 6.88 2.43 -5.00
N GLY A 35 7.63 3.45 -5.35
CA GLY A 35 7.32 4.84 -5.05
C GLY A 35 8.57 5.65 -4.79
N VAL A 36 8.38 6.87 -4.26
CA VAL A 36 9.46 7.77 -3.90
C VAL A 36 9.91 7.52 -2.44
N ASP A 37 11.16 7.75 -2.16
CA ASP A 37 11.78 7.45 -0.86
C ASP A 37 11.53 8.50 0.22
N ASP A 38 10.92 9.62 -0.14
CA ASP A 38 10.47 10.69 0.75
C ASP A 38 8.93 10.81 0.84
N ALA A 39 8.20 9.81 0.37
CA ALA A 39 6.75 9.80 0.34
C ALA A 39 6.11 10.07 1.72
N GLU A 40 5.26 11.10 1.81
CA GLU A 40 4.45 11.37 2.99
C GLU A 40 3.16 10.55 3.03
N VAL A 41 2.78 9.92 1.92
CA VAL A 41 1.59 9.09 1.78
C VAL A 41 1.98 7.67 1.35
N MET A 42 1.59 6.67 2.13
CA MET A 42 1.89 5.27 1.87
C MET A 42 0.61 4.47 1.68
N PHE A 43 0.45 3.87 0.51
CA PHE A 43 -0.64 2.95 0.21
C PHE A 43 -0.23 1.51 0.54
N ILE A 44 -1.10 0.78 1.24
CA ILE A 44 -0.81 -0.59 1.68
C ILE A 44 -1.94 -1.52 1.26
N GLY A 45 -1.63 -2.45 0.36
CA GLY A 45 -2.52 -3.52 -0.05
C GLY A 45 -2.30 -4.82 0.73
N GLU A 46 -3.00 -5.85 0.35
CA GLU A 46 -2.95 -7.17 0.97
C GLU A 46 -1.69 -7.94 0.57
N GLY A 47 -1.53 -8.21 -0.70
CA GLY A 47 -0.42 -8.99 -1.25
C GLY A 47 -0.41 -8.98 -2.78
N PRO A 48 0.68 -9.48 -3.39
CA PRO A 48 0.81 -9.56 -4.84
C PRO A 48 -0.19 -10.54 -5.47
N GLY A 49 -0.78 -10.15 -6.58
CA GLY A 49 -1.45 -11.04 -7.51
C GLY A 49 -0.47 -11.64 -8.53
N GLU A 50 -1.00 -12.30 -9.55
CA GLU A 50 -0.18 -12.98 -10.56
C GLU A 50 0.70 -12.03 -11.37
N ASN A 51 0.13 -10.93 -11.86
CA ASN A 51 0.89 -9.95 -12.65
C ASN A 51 1.98 -9.27 -11.80
N GLU A 52 1.69 -8.99 -10.55
CA GLU A 52 2.63 -8.42 -9.60
C GLU A 52 3.77 -9.39 -9.29
N ASP A 53 3.47 -10.67 -9.11
CA ASP A 53 4.47 -11.73 -8.89
C ASP A 53 5.38 -11.90 -10.12
N LEU A 54 4.83 -11.83 -11.33
CA LEU A 54 5.60 -11.92 -12.57
C LEU A 54 6.50 -10.71 -12.81
N GLN A 55 6.05 -9.50 -12.45
CA GLN A 55 6.77 -8.25 -12.75
C GLN A 55 7.62 -7.75 -11.57
N GLY A 56 7.37 -8.23 -10.34
CA GLY A 56 8.07 -7.77 -9.14
C GLY A 56 7.63 -6.40 -8.63
N GLU A 57 6.51 -5.86 -9.14
CA GLU A 57 5.97 -4.56 -8.75
C GLU A 57 4.53 -4.66 -8.22
N PRO A 58 4.14 -3.86 -7.19
CA PRO A 58 2.79 -3.88 -6.65
C PRO A 58 1.80 -3.17 -7.58
N PHE A 59 0.58 -3.69 -7.64
CA PHE A 59 -0.53 -3.05 -8.36
C PHE A 59 -0.22 -2.75 -9.84
N VAL A 60 0.16 -3.77 -10.62
CA VAL A 60 0.40 -3.68 -12.07
C VAL A 60 -0.70 -4.36 -12.90
N GLY A 61 -1.50 -5.24 -12.30
CA GLY A 61 -2.65 -5.88 -12.93
C GLY A 61 -3.84 -4.92 -13.11
N ARG A 62 -5.00 -5.46 -13.50
CA ARG A 62 -6.22 -4.65 -13.76
C ARG A 62 -6.64 -3.77 -12.58
N GLY A 63 -6.53 -4.30 -11.34
CA GLY A 63 -6.79 -3.52 -10.13
C GLY A 63 -5.80 -2.37 -9.95
N GLY A 64 -4.53 -2.59 -10.26
CA GLY A 64 -3.50 -1.56 -10.22
C GLY A 64 -3.71 -0.46 -11.26
N GLN A 65 -4.12 -0.82 -12.47
CA GLN A 65 -4.46 0.16 -13.51
C GLN A 65 -5.66 1.05 -13.11
N LEU A 66 -6.65 0.49 -12.41
CA LEU A 66 -7.74 1.28 -11.85
C LEU A 66 -7.23 2.19 -10.73
N LEU A 67 -6.37 1.67 -9.84
CA LEU A 67 -5.75 2.46 -8.78
C LEU A 67 -4.99 3.65 -9.35
N ASP A 68 -4.16 3.44 -10.37
CA ASP A 68 -3.39 4.53 -11.01
C ASP A 68 -4.29 5.62 -11.59
N LYS A 69 -5.43 5.25 -12.19
CA LYS A 69 -6.43 6.22 -12.67
C LYS A 69 -7.09 7.02 -11.54
N MET A 70 -7.38 6.37 -10.42
CA MET A 70 -7.97 7.03 -9.25
C MET A 70 -6.96 7.95 -8.58
N LEU A 71 -5.71 7.53 -8.48
CA LEU A 71 -4.60 8.34 -7.97
C LEU A 71 -4.39 9.58 -8.84
N ALA A 72 -4.30 9.42 -10.15
CA ALA A 72 -4.11 10.52 -11.09
C ALA A 72 -5.23 11.57 -11.02
N ALA A 73 -6.47 11.16 -10.71
CA ALA A 73 -7.60 12.07 -10.57
C ALA A 73 -7.51 12.99 -9.33
N VAL A 74 -6.60 12.72 -8.41
CA VAL A 74 -6.31 13.50 -7.20
C VAL A 74 -4.83 13.91 -7.12
N ASP A 75 -4.17 14.01 -8.27
CA ASP A 75 -2.77 14.43 -8.43
C ASP A 75 -1.76 13.57 -7.64
N LEU A 76 -2.04 12.29 -7.48
CA LEU A 76 -1.13 11.31 -6.90
C LEU A 76 -0.56 10.38 -7.98
N ASP A 77 0.74 10.09 -7.86
CA ASP A 77 1.45 9.21 -8.78
C ASP A 77 2.55 8.45 -8.03
N ARG A 78 2.61 7.12 -8.20
CA ARG A 78 3.64 6.28 -7.58
C ARG A 78 5.08 6.64 -7.98
N LYS A 79 5.27 7.34 -9.10
CA LYS A 79 6.58 7.79 -9.58
C LYS A 79 6.98 9.17 -9.07
N LYS A 80 6.03 9.92 -8.45
CA LYS A 80 6.23 11.32 -8.12
C LYS A 80 6.11 11.64 -6.63
N ASN A 81 5.09 11.12 -5.94
CA ASN A 81 4.75 11.65 -4.61
C ASN A 81 4.14 10.67 -3.63
N ILE A 82 4.07 9.38 -3.94
CA ILE A 82 3.56 8.36 -3.01
C ILE A 82 4.45 7.11 -3.01
N TYR A 83 4.21 6.24 -2.02
CA TYR A 83 4.78 4.90 -1.94
C TYR A 83 3.68 3.86 -1.84
N ILE A 84 3.81 2.74 -2.56
CA ILE A 84 2.85 1.63 -2.56
C ILE A 84 3.55 0.34 -2.15
N ALA A 85 2.97 -0.37 -1.19
CA ALA A 85 3.45 -1.67 -0.74
C ALA A 85 2.27 -2.62 -0.38
N ASN A 86 2.58 -3.82 0.07
CA ASN A 86 1.61 -4.78 0.57
C ASN A 86 2.01 -5.31 1.95
N ILE A 87 1.03 -5.86 2.68
CA ILE A 87 1.24 -6.58 3.95
C ILE A 87 2.20 -7.75 3.74
N VAL A 88 1.92 -8.60 2.74
CA VAL A 88 2.85 -9.67 2.34
C VAL A 88 3.55 -9.33 1.03
N LYS A 89 4.83 -9.71 0.93
CA LYS A 89 5.70 -9.38 -0.21
C LYS A 89 5.73 -10.48 -1.28
N CYS A 90 5.10 -11.60 -1.02
CA CYS A 90 5.05 -12.77 -1.90
C CYS A 90 3.61 -13.13 -2.20
N ARG A 91 3.34 -13.58 -3.44
CA ARG A 91 2.02 -14.02 -3.89
C ARG A 91 1.56 -15.26 -3.12
N PRO A 92 0.40 -15.24 -2.46
CA PRO A 92 -0.23 -16.44 -1.95
C PRO A 92 -0.71 -17.35 -3.10
N PRO A 93 -0.63 -18.70 -2.97
CA PRO A 93 -1.11 -19.62 -3.99
C PRO A 93 -2.56 -19.32 -4.40
N GLN A 94 -2.83 -19.29 -5.72
CA GLN A 94 -4.15 -19.02 -6.30
C GLN A 94 -4.78 -17.68 -5.84
N ASN A 95 -3.96 -16.71 -5.45
CA ASN A 95 -4.39 -15.40 -4.93
C ASN A 95 -5.34 -15.51 -3.72
N ARG A 96 -5.20 -16.53 -2.87
CA ARG A 96 -5.95 -16.61 -1.61
C ARG A 96 -5.54 -15.48 -0.67
N ASP A 97 -6.36 -15.19 0.32
CA ASP A 97 -5.97 -14.33 1.43
C ASP A 97 -4.71 -14.93 2.10
N PRO A 98 -3.71 -14.09 2.48
CA PRO A 98 -2.55 -14.58 3.24
C PRO A 98 -2.98 -15.04 4.63
N PHE A 99 -2.42 -16.16 5.09
CA PHE A 99 -2.67 -16.64 6.44
C PHE A 99 -2.13 -15.68 7.50
N PRO A 100 -2.71 -15.66 8.72
CA PRO A 100 -2.24 -14.80 9.79
C PRO A 100 -0.73 -14.93 10.06
N GLU A 101 -0.19 -16.15 10.04
CA GLU A 101 1.23 -16.44 10.28
C GLU A 101 2.11 -15.85 9.16
N GLU A 102 1.64 -15.90 7.90
CA GLU A 102 2.33 -15.32 6.76
C GLU A 102 2.36 -13.78 6.87
N GLN A 103 1.24 -13.19 7.31
CA GLN A 103 1.17 -11.76 7.57
C GLN A 103 2.10 -11.35 8.72
N ASP A 104 2.13 -12.10 9.81
CA ASP A 104 2.94 -11.79 11.01
C ASP A 104 4.44 -11.85 10.72
N GLU A 105 4.87 -12.80 9.91
CA GLU A 105 6.27 -12.85 9.48
C GLU A 105 6.60 -11.72 8.49
N CYS A 106 5.73 -11.45 7.53
CA CYS A 106 6.03 -10.52 6.45
C CYS A 106 5.89 -9.04 6.85
N ILE A 107 4.99 -8.71 7.81
CA ILE A 107 4.74 -7.33 8.26
C ILE A 107 6.00 -6.64 8.80
N LYS A 108 7.01 -7.41 9.20
CA LYS A 108 8.29 -6.89 9.68
C LYS A 108 8.98 -6.04 8.61
N TRP A 109 8.92 -6.46 7.34
CA TRP A 109 9.45 -5.70 6.21
C TRP A 109 8.72 -4.37 6.01
N LEU A 110 7.39 -4.39 6.10
CA LEU A 110 6.57 -3.19 5.98
C LEU A 110 6.84 -2.20 7.13
N ARG A 111 7.06 -2.71 8.35
CA ARG A 111 7.43 -1.87 9.50
C ARG A 111 8.76 -1.17 9.32
N GLU A 112 9.77 -1.85 8.78
CA GLU A 112 11.06 -1.21 8.48
C GLU A 112 10.92 -0.19 7.34
N GLN A 113 10.15 -0.49 6.29
CA GLN A 113 9.81 0.50 5.26
C GLN A 113 9.16 1.75 5.87
N PHE A 114 8.19 1.56 6.76
CA PHE A 114 7.52 2.65 7.47
C PHE A 114 8.49 3.49 8.31
N LYS A 115 9.40 2.86 9.05
CA LYS A 115 10.39 3.57 9.88
C LYS A 115 11.32 4.45 9.06
N ILE A 116 11.72 4.00 7.87
CA ILE A 116 12.61 4.73 6.98
C ILE A 116 11.85 5.83 6.25
N LEU A 117 10.68 5.53 5.67
CA LEU A 117 9.87 6.48 4.90
C LEU A 117 9.23 7.56 5.79
N ARG A 118 8.74 7.18 6.98
CA ARG A 118 8.03 8.03 7.94
C ARG A 118 6.83 8.77 7.35
N PRO A 119 5.91 8.07 6.70
CA PRO A 119 4.75 8.70 6.10
C PRO A 119 3.85 9.34 7.17
N LYS A 120 3.19 10.44 6.83
CA LYS A 120 2.17 11.10 7.66
C LYS A 120 0.80 10.44 7.51
N ILE A 121 0.54 9.86 6.33
CA ILE A 121 -0.73 9.21 6.00
C ILE A 121 -0.48 7.78 5.50
N ILE A 122 -1.23 6.83 6.05
CA ILE A 122 -1.34 5.45 5.55
C ILE A 122 -2.74 5.26 4.96
N VAL A 123 -2.80 4.75 3.73
CA VAL A 123 -4.04 4.38 3.05
C VAL A 123 -4.09 2.87 2.83
N CYS A 124 -4.96 2.19 3.58
CA CYS A 124 -5.16 0.75 3.46
C CYS A 124 -6.09 0.42 2.29
N LEU A 125 -5.62 -0.40 1.36
CA LEU A 125 -6.39 -0.86 0.20
C LEU A 125 -7.11 -2.17 0.54
N GLY A 126 -8.38 -2.05 0.99
CA GLY A 126 -9.24 -3.18 1.28
C GLY A 126 -9.18 -3.70 2.72
N ARG A 127 -9.95 -4.75 2.96
CA ARG A 127 -10.24 -5.32 4.28
C ARG A 127 -9.01 -5.85 5.02
N ILE A 128 -8.18 -6.64 4.35
CA ILE A 128 -7.03 -7.32 4.98
C ILE A 128 -6.01 -6.29 5.48
N ALA A 129 -5.65 -5.31 4.64
CA ALA A 129 -4.73 -4.25 5.04
C ALA A 129 -5.31 -3.42 6.20
N ALA A 130 -6.58 -3.03 6.12
CA ALA A 130 -7.24 -2.26 7.17
C ALA A 130 -7.31 -3.02 8.50
N ALA A 131 -7.66 -4.31 8.48
CA ALA A 131 -7.70 -5.14 9.68
C ALA A 131 -6.32 -5.31 10.32
N LYS A 132 -5.25 -5.37 9.53
CA LYS A 132 -3.88 -5.55 10.03
C LYS A 132 -3.27 -4.27 10.55
N ILE A 133 -3.56 -3.12 9.94
CA ILE A 133 -2.92 -1.83 10.23
C ILE A 133 -3.74 -0.97 11.17
N ILE A 134 -5.05 -0.83 10.94
CA ILE A 134 -5.92 0.08 11.70
C ILE A 134 -6.46 -0.63 12.95
N LYS A 135 -7.32 -1.65 12.77
CA LYS A 135 -7.89 -2.45 13.87
C LYS A 135 -8.42 -3.79 13.37
N PRO A 136 -8.31 -4.88 14.16
CA PRO A 136 -8.65 -6.24 13.72
C PRO A 136 -10.11 -6.43 13.27
N ASP A 137 -11.06 -5.70 13.87
CA ASP A 137 -12.50 -5.77 13.58
C ASP A 137 -12.98 -4.75 12.55
N PHE A 138 -12.06 -4.19 11.73
CA PHE A 138 -12.37 -3.16 10.74
C PHE A 138 -13.42 -3.62 9.71
N LYS A 139 -14.50 -2.85 9.60
CA LYS A 139 -15.61 -3.13 8.68
C LYS A 139 -15.52 -2.24 7.44
N ILE A 140 -14.81 -2.71 6.43
CA ILE A 140 -14.50 -1.94 5.22
C ILE A 140 -15.74 -1.32 4.56
N THR A 141 -16.89 -2.00 4.55
CA THR A 141 -18.14 -1.49 3.95
C THR A 141 -18.79 -0.34 4.71
N LYS A 142 -18.38 -0.09 5.96
CA LYS A 142 -18.95 0.95 6.83
C LYS A 142 -17.95 2.02 7.22
N GLU A 143 -16.66 1.66 7.25
CA GLU A 143 -15.60 2.50 7.81
C GLU A 143 -14.59 2.97 6.77
N HIS A 144 -14.78 2.62 5.47
CA HIS A 144 -13.96 3.22 4.41
C HIS A 144 -14.15 4.74 4.38
N GLY A 145 -13.12 5.47 4.01
CA GLY A 145 -13.17 6.94 3.93
C GLY A 145 -13.17 7.66 5.28
N ILE A 146 -13.01 6.92 6.41
CA ILE A 146 -12.89 7.50 7.75
C ILE A 146 -11.42 7.53 8.15
N PHE A 147 -10.95 8.67 8.68
CA PHE A 147 -9.61 8.81 9.23
C PHE A 147 -9.55 8.33 10.68
N PHE A 148 -8.50 7.59 10.97
CA PHE A 148 -8.08 7.15 12.29
C PHE A 148 -6.69 7.72 12.57
N GLU A 149 -6.39 8.07 13.80
CA GLU A 149 -5.06 8.55 14.19
C GLU A 149 -4.45 7.63 15.24
N LYS A 150 -3.17 7.29 15.04
CA LYS A 150 -2.39 6.55 16.02
C LYS A 150 -0.93 7.00 15.97
N ASN A 151 -0.42 7.43 17.12
CA ASN A 151 0.98 7.88 17.28
C ASN A 151 1.39 8.97 16.27
N GLY A 152 0.50 9.91 15.98
CA GLY A 152 0.75 11.00 15.05
C GLY A 152 0.69 10.62 13.56
N VAL A 153 0.25 9.41 13.24
CA VAL A 153 0.05 8.94 11.87
C VAL A 153 -1.44 8.83 11.58
N LEU A 154 -1.89 9.46 10.52
CA LEU A 154 -3.26 9.33 10.03
C LEU A 154 -3.39 8.06 9.20
N MET A 155 -4.47 7.32 9.42
CA MET A 155 -4.76 6.09 8.70
C MET A 155 -6.18 6.13 8.15
N MET A 156 -6.36 5.66 6.93
CA MET A 156 -7.64 5.55 6.26
C MET A 156 -7.69 4.24 5.51
N ALA A 157 -8.86 3.67 5.33
CA ALA A 157 -9.05 2.56 4.41
C ALA A 157 -9.98 2.96 3.28
N ILE A 158 -9.69 2.44 2.09
CA ILE A 158 -10.54 2.56 0.91
C ILE A 158 -10.87 1.18 0.37
N LEU A 159 -11.93 1.08 -0.44
CA LEU A 159 -12.31 -0.17 -1.08
C LEU A 159 -11.19 -0.66 -2.01
N HIS A 160 -10.88 -1.96 -1.94
CA HIS A 160 -9.82 -2.52 -2.78
C HIS A 160 -10.14 -2.35 -4.28
N PRO A 161 -9.19 -1.92 -5.13
CA PRO A 161 -9.46 -1.71 -6.56
C PRO A 161 -10.04 -2.94 -7.26
N ALA A 162 -9.61 -4.16 -6.92
CA ALA A 162 -10.20 -5.39 -7.46
C ALA A 162 -11.67 -5.59 -7.06
N ALA A 163 -12.08 -5.12 -5.88
CA ALA A 163 -13.50 -5.14 -5.48
C ALA A 163 -14.33 -4.15 -6.29
N LEU A 164 -13.77 -2.99 -6.64
CA LEU A 164 -14.41 -1.99 -7.51
C LEU A 164 -14.56 -2.48 -8.95
N LEU A 165 -13.66 -3.34 -9.43
CA LEU A 165 -13.81 -4.00 -10.74
C LEU A 165 -14.95 -5.02 -10.74
N ARG A 166 -15.14 -5.75 -9.63
CA ARG A 166 -16.24 -6.72 -9.48
C ARG A 166 -17.59 -6.05 -9.26
N ASN A 167 -17.62 -4.92 -8.54
CA ASN A 167 -18.82 -4.12 -8.30
C ASN A 167 -18.58 -2.64 -8.62
N PRO A 168 -18.75 -2.24 -9.89
CA PRO A 168 -18.50 -0.86 -10.34
C PRO A 168 -19.40 0.19 -9.66
N ASN A 169 -20.54 -0.19 -9.11
CA ASN A 169 -21.48 0.72 -8.43
C ASN A 169 -20.85 1.38 -7.19
N ASN A 170 -19.80 0.78 -6.64
CA ASN A 170 -19.06 1.35 -5.50
C ASN A 170 -17.97 2.36 -5.91
N LYS A 171 -17.72 2.58 -7.20
CA LYS A 171 -16.70 3.53 -7.67
C LYS A 171 -16.96 4.97 -7.23
N PRO A 172 -18.20 5.51 -7.29
CA PRO A 172 -18.46 6.87 -6.81
C PRO A 172 -18.08 7.05 -5.34
N ALA A 173 -18.51 6.16 -4.45
CA ALA A 173 -18.17 6.22 -3.02
C ALA A 173 -16.66 6.12 -2.79
N ALA A 174 -15.98 5.23 -3.50
CA ALA A 174 -14.52 5.11 -3.44
C ALA A 174 -13.83 6.40 -3.94
N PHE A 175 -14.36 7.06 -4.95
CA PHE A 175 -13.80 8.32 -5.45
C PHE A 175 -13.98 9.46 -4.43
N GLU A 176 -15.11 9.53 -3.73
CA GLU A 176 -15.29 10.46 -2.61
C GLU A 176 -14.23 10.27 -1.51
N ASP A 177 -13.83 9.02 -1.24
CA ASP A 177 -12.74 8.75 -0.29
C ASP A 177 -11.39 9.31 -0.78
N PHE A 178 -11.12 9.24 -2.08
CA PHE A 178 -9.92 9.87 -2.67
C PHE A 178 -9.95 11.40 -2.58
N LEU A 179 -11.12 12.03 -2.75
CA LEU A 179 -11.25 13.48 -2.57
C LEU A 179 -11.01 13.89 -1.11
N LYS A 180 -11.56 13.15 -0.15
CA LYS A 180 -11.26 13.36 1.28
C LYS A 180 -9.77 13.18 1.59
N LEU A 181 -9.13 12.18 0.96
CA LEU A 181 -7.70 11.98 1.09
C LEU A 181 -6.92 13.17 0.54
N GLN A 182 -7.28 13.68 -0.63
CA GLN A 182 -6.64 14.86 -1.24
C GLN A 182 -6.72 16.09 -0.33
N GLU A 183 -7.89 16.35 0.25
CA GLU A 183 -8.07 17.46 1.20
C GLU A 183 -7.15 17.26 2.44
N LYS A 184 -7.11 16.04 2.99
CA LYS A 184 -6.27 15.76 4.15
C LYS A 184 -4.78 15.85 3.84
N ILE A 185 -4.34 15.44 2.67
CA ILE A 185 -2.95 15.61 2.23
C ILE A 185 -2.58 17.10 2.19
N LYS A 186 -3.44 17.95 1.61
CA LYS A 186 -3.22 19.41 1.57
C LYS A 186 -3.13 20.04 2.96
N GLU A 187 -3.81 19.46 3.95
CA GLU A 187 -3.81 19.93 5.34
C GLU A 187 -2.53 19.56 6.10
N VAL A 188 -2.01 18.32 5.92
CA VAL A 188 -0.99 17.76 6.81
C VAL A 188 0.34 17.43 6.15
N CYS A 189 0.40 17.31 4.82
CA CYS A 189 1.63 16.99 4.10
C CYS A 189 2.35 18.26 3.65
N ASP A 190 3.69 18.23 3.72
CA ASP A 190 4.50 19.41 3.45
C ASP A 190 4.85 19.54 1.96
N HIS A 191 5.07 18.40 1.26
CA HIS A 191 5.61 18.40 -0.10
C HIS A 191 4.94 17.46 -1.09
N THR A 192 3.90 16.71 -0.68
CA THR A 192 3.22 15.74 -1.58
C THR A 192 2.66 16.39 -2.85
N TYR A 193 2.19 17.64 -2.76
CA TYR A 193 1.66 18.41 -3.88
C TYR A 193 2.51 19.63 -4.26
N THR A 194 3.69 19.79 -3.67
CA THR A 194 4.63 20.80 -4.16
C THR A 194 5.21 20.28 -5.47
N SER A 195 4.83 20.90 -6.58
CA SER A 195 5.50 20.72 -7.85
C SER A 195 6.95 21.15 -7.69
N GLU A 196 7.89 20.26 -8.01
CA GLU A 196 9.21 20.70 -8.41
C GLU A 196 9.01 21.61 -9.63
N GLU A 197 9.30 22.91 -9.46
CA GLU A 197 9.47 23.85 -10.56
C GLU A 197 10.68 23.49 -11.42
#